data_afb10c1ae3fcfe6e9826494ba9c242b0
#
_entry.id   afb10c1ae3fcfe6e9826494ba9c242b0
#
_cell.length_a   1.000
_cell.length_b   1.000
_cell.length_c   1.000
_cell.angle_alpha   90.00
_cell.angle_beta   90.00
_cell.angle_gamma   90.00
#
_symmetry.space_group_name_H-M   'P 1'
#
loop_
_entity.id
_entity.type
_entity.pdbx_description
1 polymer ?
#
loop_
_entity_poly.entity_id
_entity_poly.type
_entity_poly.pdbx_seq_one_letter_code
_entity_poly.pdbx_strand_id
1 'polypeptide(L)'
;MNQLLCLLLAATPAANAMAAYIASLPQEIAALVATDDCQLPDEFSIQNFVADSADGGKTLDSYEFGFLDDSTTVDTSCLFNSTSKAVNNDGRTPRYSCNDARVNFIWQNGSLTLIEGVCAGEDGAADYEASGTAPVAITCTGGNGTTANNATATAASNCKADSADIQAKFFSIQPAPPKFE
;
A
#
# COMPACT_ATOMS: atom_id res chain seq x y z
N MET A 1 33.96 -10.99 50.64
CA MET A 1 34.30 -11.07 49.19
C MET A 1 32.97 -10.96 48.44
N ASN A 2 32.60 -9.71 48.04
CA ASN A 2 31.37 -9.45 47.32
C ASN A 2 31.72 -9.25 45.85
N GLN A 3 31.24 -10.17 45.00
CA GLN A 3 31.31 -10.01 43.56
C GLN A 3 30.08 -9.23 43.11
N LEU A 4 30.30 -8.02 42.65
CA LEU A 4 29.30 -7.17 41.98
C LEU A 4 29.22 -7.64 40.50
N LEU A 5 28.12 -8.27 40.13
CA LEU A 5 27.86 -8.70 38.77
C LEU A 5 27.22 -7.49 38.03
N CYS A 6 28.01 -6.79 37.21
CA CYS A 6 27.51 -5.77 36.30
C CYS A 6 26.82 -6.43 35.10
N LEU A 7 25.49 -6.38 35.05
CA LEU A 7 24.73 -6.67 33.84
C LEU A 7 24.86 -5.48 32.87
N LEU A 8 25.64 -5.64 31.81
CA LEU A 8 25.61 -4.74 30.65
C LEU A 8 24.38 -5.08 29.80
N LEU A 9 23.33 -4.22 29.89
CA LEU A 9 22.27 -4.22 28.90
C LEU A 9 22.85 -3.65 27.59
N ALA A 10 23.04 -4.50 26.60
CA ALA A 10 23.31 -4.09 25.22
C ALA A 10 21.99 -3.57 24.62
N ALA A 11 21.82 -2.26 24.59
CA ALA A 11 20.79 -1.61 23.76
C ALA A 11 21.24 -1.73 22.30
N THR A 12 20.58 -2.60 21.53
CA THR A 12 20.75 -2.66 20.07
C THR A 12 20.02 -1.48 19.45
N PRO A 13 20.69 -0.62 18.67
CA PRO A 13 20.00 0.46 17.99
C PRO A 13 19.17 -0.11 16.84
N ALA A 14 17.88 0.12 16.85
CA ALA A 14 16.94 -0.15 15.74
C ALA A 14 17.07 0.88 14.60
N ALA A 15 18.26 1.46 14.39
CA ALA A 15 18.47 2.60 13.50
C ALA A 15 18.92 2.25 12.06
N ASN A 16 18.97 0.97 11.68
CA ASN A 16 19.63 0.60 10.42
C ASN A 16 18.72 0.44 9.19
N ALA A 17 17.39 0.47 9.34
CA ALA A 17 16.49 0.34 8.19
C ALA A 17 16.30 1.65 7.43
N MET A 18 16.24 2.79 8.13
CA MET A 18 16.12 4.13 7.52
C MET A 18 17.35 4.52 6.69
N ALA A 19 18.56 4.08 7.06
CA ALA A 19 19.79 4.52 6.43
C ALA A 19 19.91 4.10 4.94
N ALA A 20 19.36 2.95 4.56
CA ALA A 20 19.48 2.45 3.19
C ALA A 20 18.54 3.18 2.21
N TYR A 21 17.34 3.54 2.66
CA TYR A 21 16.36 4.29 1.86
C TYR A 21 16.78 5.76 1.70
N ILE A 22 17.20 6.41 2.79
CA ILE A 22 17.68 7.80 2.79
C ILE A 22 18.97 7.95 1.96
N ALA A 23 19.86 6.96 1.96
CA ALA A 23 21.09 7.01 1.18
C ALA A 23 20.87 6.99 -0.34
N SER A 24 19.68 6.58 -0.81
CA SER A 24 19.30 6.55 -2.23
C SER A 24 18.41 7.71 -2.67
N LEU A 25 18.06 8.64 -1.77
CA LEU A 25 17.21 9.79 -2.08
C LEU A 25 17.90 10.75 -3.06
N PRO A 26 17.16 11.29 -4.04
CA PRO A 26 17.62 12.44 -4.81
C PRO A 26 18.02 13.60 -3.89
N GLN A 27 19.06 14.34 -4.26
CA GLN A 27 19.62 15.41 -3.42
C GLN A 27 18.58 16.48 -3.07
N GLU A 28 17.65 16.75 -3.97
CA GLU A 28 16.55 17.71 -3.78
C GLU A 28 15.62 17.29 -2.65
N ILE A 29 15.21 16.00 -2.63
CA ILE A 29 14.35 15.45 -1.57
C ILE A 29 15.10 15.41 -0.23
N ALA A 30 16.38 15.01 -0.26
CA ALA A 30 17.19 14.98 0.96
C ALA A 30 17.32 16.39 1.60
N ALA A 31 17.34 17.45 0.81
CA ALA A 31 17.34 18.82 1.30
C ALA A 31 16.00 19.22 1.95
N LEU A 32 14.85 18.84 1.34
CA LEU A 32 13.51 19.10 1.89
C LEU A 32 13.27 18.36 3.22
N VAL A 33 13.72 17.11 3.30
CA VAL A 33 13.65 16.32 4.54
C VAL A 33 14.51 16.94 5.65
N ALA A 34 15.70 17.48 5.29
CA ALA A 34 16.59 18.10 6.25
C ALA A 34 16.05 19.42 6.86
N THR A 35 15.08 20.06 6.19
CA THR A 35 14.42 21.28 6.66
C THR A 35 13.04 21.03 7.28
N ASP A 36 12.64 19.77 7.46
CA ASP A 36 11.29 19.34 7.89
C ASP A 36 10.15 19.82 6.97
N ASP A 37 10.48 20.27 5.76
CA ASP A 37 9.48 20.71 4.78
C ASP A 37 8.82 19.53 4.03
N CYS A 38 9.34 18.32 4.22
CA CYS A 38 8.79 17.10 3.62
C CYS A 38 8.94 15.91 4.56
N GLN A 39 7.80 15.32 4.93
CA GLN A 39 7.74 14.08 5.68
C GLN A 39 7.68 12.89 4.73
N LEU A 40 8.64 11.99 4.83
CA LEU A 40 8.68 10.79 4.00
C LEU A 40 8.03 9.59 4.69
N PRO A 41 7.28 8.76 3.95
CA PRO A 41 6.73 7.52 4.45
C PRO A 41 7.84 6.48 4.62
N ASP A 42 7.70 5.57 5.59
CA ASP A 42 8.63 4.45 5.81
C ASP A 42 7.93 3.10 5.66
N GLU A 43 6.96 2.85 6.51
CA GLU A 43 6.18 1.62 6.52
C GLU A 43 4.69 1.95 6.36
N PHE A 44 3.95 1.03 5.74
CA PHE A 44 2.50 1.11 5.66
C PHE A 44 1.85 -0.20 6.05
N SER A 45 0.59 -0.11 6.41
CA SER A 45 -0.26 -1.22 6.78
C SER A 45 -1.45 -1.30 5.84
N ILE A 46 -1.72 -2.51 5.31
CA ILE A 46 -2.94 -2.83 4.59
C ILE A 46 -3.84 -3.58 5.55
N GLN A 47 -5.01 -3.01 5.84
CA GLN A 47 -5.90 -3.50 6.88
C GLN A 47 -7.19 -4.06 6.31
N ASN A 48 -7.64 -5.20 6.86
CA ASN A 48 -8.97 -5.75 6.61
C ASN A 48 -9.30 -5.94 5.11
N PHE A 49 -8.34 -6.41 4.32
CA PHE A 49 -8.56 -6.65 2.89
C PHE A 49 -9.64 -7.72 2.67
N VAL A 50 -10.69 -7.34 1.93
CA VAL A 50 -11.78 -8.22 1.50
C VAL A 50 -12.04 -8.02 0.01
N ALA A 51 -12.53 -9.07 -0.66
CA ALA A 51 -12.77 -9.05 -2.09
C ALA A 51 -13.91 -9.98 -2.51
N ASP A 52 -14.50 -9.69 -3.66
CA ASP A 52 -15.39 -10.60 -4.36
C ASP A 52 -14.72 -11.15 -5.62
N SER A 53 -14.98 -12.39 -5.93
CA SER A 53 -14.43 -13.07 -7.09
C SER A 53 -15.44 -14.08 -7.65
N ALA A 54 -15.63 -14.07 -8.97
CA ALA A 54 -16.47 -15.07 -9.64
C ALA A 54 -15.73 -16.37 -9.95
N ASP A 55 -14.39 -16.41 -9.84
CA ASP A 55 -13.55 -17.54 -10.26
C ASP A 55 -12.71 -18.14 -9.13
N GLY A 56 -13.10 -17.87 -7.87
CA GLY A 56 -12.45 -18.43 -6.68
C GLY A 56 -11.12 -17.73 -6.37
N GLY A 57 -11.00 -16.44 -6.65
CA GLY A 57 -9.86 -15.61 -6.28
C GLY A 57 -8.78 -15.50 -7.34
N LYS A 58 -8.97 -16.03 -8.55
CA LYS A 58 -8.01 -15.85 -9.66
C LYS A 58 -8.06 -14.42 -10.19
N THR A 59 -9.27 -13.89 -10.32
CA THR A 59 -9.53 -12.47 -10.61
C THR A 59 -10.45 -11.92 -9.54
N LEU A 60 -10.23 -10.65 -9.16
CA LEU A 60 -11.08 -9.96 -8.20
C LEU A 60 -12.00 -9.00 -8.95
N ASP A 61 -13.31 -9.15 -8.72
CA ASP A 61 -14.35 -8.31 -9.32
C ASP A 61 -14.48 -6.99 -8.55
N SER A 62 -14.30 -7.06 -7.23
CA SER A 62 -14.23 -5.92 -6.32
C SER A 62 -13.32 -6.23 -5.14
N TYR A 63 -12.76 -5.20 -4.53
CA TYR A 63 -12.02 -5.34 -3.27
C TYR A 63 -11.96 -4.00 -2.53
N GLU A 64 -11.84 -4.10 -1.21
CA GLU A 64 -11.66 -2.96 -0.32
C GLU A 64 -10.64 -3.26 0.77
N PHE A 65 -9.98 -2.24 1.26
CA PHE A 65 -9.00 -2.33 2.36
C PHE A 65 -8.76 -0.98 3.00
N GLY A 66 -8.27 -0.98 4.23
CA GLY A 66 -7.70 0.19 4.91
C GLY A 66 -6.23 0.37 4.55
N PHE A 67 -5.78 1.60 4.45
CA PHE A 67 -4.37 1.99 4.34
C PHE A 67 -4.01 2.90 5.49
N LEU A 68 -2.91 2.59 6.17
CA LEU A 68 -2.37 3.38 7.27
C LEU A 68 -0.87 3.58 7.07
N ASP A 69 -0.43 4.82 7.11
CA ASP A 69 0.97 5.23 7.26
C ASP A 69 1.08 6.19 8.45
N ASP A 70 1.71 5.71 9.52
CA ASP A 70 1.89 6.50 10.74
C ASP A 70 2.92 7.63 10.54
N SER A 71 3.87 7.47 9.60
CA SER A 71 4.93 8.45 9.36
C SER A 71 4.37 9.75 8.77
N THR A 72 3.45 9.63 7.82
CA THR A 72 2.79 10.76 7.14
C THR A 72 1.40 11.05 7.69
N THR A 73 0.98 10.30 8.73
CA THR A 73 -0.34 10.40 9.36
C THR A 73 -1.50 10.20 8.39
N VAL A 74 -1.31 9.34 7.39
CA VAL A 74 -2.36 8.99 6.44
C VAL A 74 -3.11 7.76 6.92
N ASP A 75 -4.43 7.91 7.11
CA ASP A 75 -5.38 6.82 7.41
C ASP A 75 -6.55 6.96 6.45
N THR A 76 -6.71 5.99 5.54
CA THR A 76 -7.72 6.07 4.49
C THR A 76 -8.23 4.69 4.08
N SER A 77 -9.40 4.64 3.45
CA SER A 77 -9.92 3.44 2.83
C SER A 77 -9.80 3.48 1.31
N CYS A 78 -9.58 2.33 0.72
CA CYS A 78 -9.40 2.14 -0.72
C CYS A 78 -10.42 1.12 -1.22
N LEU A 79 -11.07 1.44 -2.33
CA LEU A 79 -12.11 0.60 -2.93
C LEU A 79 -11.90 0.48 -4.43
N PHE A 80 -11.96 -0.74 -4.93
CA PHE A 80 -12.07 -1.05 -6.35
C PHE A 80 -13.36 -1.80 -6.64
N ASN A 81 -14.07 -1.40 -7.70
CA ASN A 81 -15.24 -2.10 -8.23
C ASN A 81 -15.42 -1.77 -9.71
N SER A 82 -16.48 -2.29 -10.33
CA SER A 82 -16.79 -2.09 -11.75
C SER A 82 -17.01 -0.63 -12.17
N THR A 83 -17.21 0.29 -11.23
CA THR A 83 -17.39 1.73 -11.50
C THR A 83 -16.13 2.54 -11.27
N SER A 84 -15.07 1.92 -10.71
CA SER A 84 -13.79 2.59 -10.42
C SER A 84 -13.12 3.03 -11.72
N LYS A 85 -12.59 4.26 -11.71
CA LYS A 85 -11.90 4.85 -12.85
C LYS A 85 -10.42 4.97 -12.53
N ALA A 86 -9.58 4.56 -13.47
CA ALA A 86 -8.15 4.77 -13.35
C ALA A 86 -7.82 6.28 -13.35
N VAL A 87 -6.89 6.67 -12.49
CA VAL A 87 -6.40 8.07 -12.41
C VAL A 87 -5.30 8.38 -13.43
N ASN A 88 -4.76 7.36 -14.10
CA ASN A 88 -3.78 7.51 -15.15
C ASN A 88 -4.32 6.99 -16.49
N ASN A 89 -4.01 7.72 -17.58
CA ASN A 89 -4.45 7.38 -18.94
C ASN A 89 -3.26 7.24 -19.92
N ASP A 90 -2.07 6.96 -19.41
CA ASP A 90 -0.82 6.97 -20.17
C ASP A 90 -0.38 5.60 -20.71
N GLY A 91 -1.29 4.61 -20.68
CA GLY A 91 -1.02 3.26 -21.16
C GLY A 91 -0.23 2.38 -20.17
N ARG A 92 0.13 2.89 -19.01
CA ARG A 92 0.70 2.11 -17.90
C ARG A 92 -0.38 1.32 -17.17
N THR A 93 0.02 0.45 -16.25
CA THR A 93 -0.92 -0.27 -15.38
C THR A 93 -1.87 0.69 -14.71
N PRO A 94 -3.19 0.46 -14.77
CA PRO A 94 -4.18 1.34 -14.18
C PRO A 94 -3.96 1.51 -12.68
N ARG A 95 -3.98 2.77 -12.22
CA ARG A 95 -3.95 3.17 -10.82
C ARG A 95 -5.34 3.62 -10.39
N TYR A 96 -5.72 3.33 -9.17
CA TYR A 96 -6.98 3.75 -8.60
C TYR A 96 -6.73 4.54 -7.33
N SER A 97 -7.53 5.59 -7.10
CA SER A 97 -7.38 6.43 -5.92
C SER A 97 -8.11 5.84 -4.72
N CYS A 98 -7.53 5.97 -3.53
CA CYS A 98 -8.22 5.78 -2.27
C CYS A 98 -9.14 6.99 -1.97
N ASN A 99 -9.84 6.99 -0.83
CA ASN A 99 -10.64 8.14 -0.40
C ASN A 99 -9.77 9.37 -0.12
N ASP A 100 -8.55 9.19 0.37
CA ASP A 100 -7.53 10.25 0.34
C ASP A 100 -6.84 10.20 -1.03
N ALA A 101 -6.98 11.27 -1.80
CA ALA A 101 -6.44 11.37 -3.16
C ALA A 101 -4.91 11.35 -3.23
N ARG A 102 -4.21 11.53 -2.09
CA ARG A 102 -2.76 11.36 -1.99
C ARG A 102 -2.34 9.91 -2.17
N VAL A 103 -3.24 8.95 -1.91
CA VAL A 103 -2.95 7.53 -1.97
C VAL A 103 -3.61 6.90 -3.18
N ASN A 104 -2.80 6.23 -3.99
CA ASN A 104 -3.25 5.43 -5.11
C ASN A 104 -2.79 3.99 -4.95
N PHE A 105 -3.47 3.06 -5.62
CA PHE A 105 -3.11 1.66 -5.55
C PHE A 105 -3.21 0.95 -6.90
N ILE A 106 -2.47 -0.13 -7.02
CA ILE A 106 -2.48 -1.06 -8.16
C ILE A 106 -2.61 -2.47 -7.59
N TRP A 107 -3.60 -3.24 -8.07
CA TRP A 107 -3.66 -4.68 -7.82
C TRP A 107 -3.10 -5.44 -9.00
N GLN A 108 -2.11 -6.27 -8.78
CA GLN A 108 -1.52 -7.10 -9.82
C GLN A 108 -0.90 -8.38 -9.24
N ASN A 109 -1.23 -9.53 -9.81
CA ASN A 109 -0.61 -10.82 -9.48
C ASN A 109 -0.62 -11.16 -7.98
N GLY A 110 -1.70 -10.88 -7.27
CA GLY A 110 -1.82 -11.16 -5.84
C GLY A 110 -1.02 -10.20 -4.95
N SER A 111 -0.69 -9.02 -5.46
CA SER A 111 0.02 -7.99 -4.72
C SER A 111 -0.64 -6.64 -4.87
N LEU A 112 -0.62 -5.85 -3.80
CA LEU A 112 -0.98 -4.44 -3.80
C LEU A 112 0.29 -3.60 -3.85
N THR A 113 0.39 -2.73 -4.85
CA THR A 113 1.35 -1.62 -4.85
C THR A 113 0.62 -0.37 -4.39
N LEU A 114 1.08 0.23 -3.29
CA LEU A 114 0.61 1.49 -2.77
C LEU A 114 1.54 2.60 -3.25
N ILE A 115 0.95 3.74 -3.61
CA ILE A 115 1.65 4.91 -4.11
C ILE A 115 1.12 6.10 -3.33
N GLU A 116 1.98 6.74 -2.57
CA GLU A 116 1.64 7.91 -1.76
C GLU A 116 2.32 9.15 -2.31
N GLY A 117 1.52 10.19 -2.56
CA GLY A 117 2.00 11.51 -2.92
C GLY A 117 2.57 12.21 -1.69
N VAL A 118 3.82 12.65 -1.78
CA VAL A 118 4.58 13.25 -0.67
C VAL A 118 5.21 14.57 -1.08
N CYS A 119 5.65 15.36 -0.11
CA CYS A 119 6.28 16.65 -0.31
C CYS A 119 5.37 17.57 -1.15
N ALA A 120 4.30 18.06 -0.54
CA ALA A 120 3.37 18.96 -1.22
C ALA A 120 4.08 20.26 -1.65
N GLY A 121 3.97 20.60 -2.93
CA GLY A 121 4.41 21.88 -3.47
C GLY A 121 3.53 23.05 -3.04
N GLU A 122 3.83 24.24 -3.52
CA GLU A 122 3.08 25.47 -3.22
C GLU A 122 1.61 25.41 -3.65
N ASP A 123 1.29 24.60 -4.66
CA ASP A 123 -0.08 24.36 -5.14
C ASP A 123 -0.84 23.30 -4.33
N GLY A 124 -0.21 22.72 -3.30
CA GLY A 124 -0.76 21.66 -2.48
C GLY A 124 -0.75 20.27 -3.16
N ALA A 125 -0.19 20.16 -4.35
CA ALA A 125 0.01 18.88 -5.01
C ALA A 125 1.31 18.24 -4.55
N ALA A 126 1.38 16.91 -4.56
CA ALA A 126 2.60 16.19 -4.27
C ALA A 126 3.63 16.41 -5.39
N ASP A 127 4.85 16.76 -5.03
CA ASP A 127 5.98 16.87 -5.96
C ASP A 127 6.62 15.51 -6.24
N TYR A 128 6.45 14.55 -5.33
CA TYR A 128 7.01 13.20 -5.43
C TYR A 128 5.98 12.14 -5.09
N GLU A 129 6.23 10.93 -5.58
CA GLU A 129 5.48 9.72 -5.25
C GLU A 129 6.41 8.70 -4.59
N ALA A 130 6.07 8.26 -3.39
CA ALA A 130 6.67 7.10 -2.76
C ALA A 130 5.86 5.85 -3.12
N SER A 131 6.51 4.71 -3.34
CA SER A 131 5.81 3.47 -3.63
C SER A 131 6.40 2.26 -2.91
N GLY A 132 5.49 1.35 -2.53
CA GLY A 132 5.80 0.08 -1.89
C GLY A 132 4.83 -1.00 -2.36
N THR A 133 5.24 -2.26 -2.32
CA THR A 133 4.44 -3.39 -2.73
C THR A 133 4.36 -4.44 -1.64
N ALA A 134 3.15 -4.92 -1.36
CA ALA A 134 2.88 -5.98 -0.41
C ALA A 134 2.20 -7.16 -1.11
N PRO A 135 2.66 -8.41 -0.93
CA PRO A 135 1.91 -9.59 -1.33
C PRO A 135 0.68 -9.74 -0.42
N VAL A 136 -0.47 -10.03 -1.02
CA VAL A 136 -1.73 -10.25 -0.29
C VAL A 136 -2.19 -11.68 -0.54
N ALA A 137 -1.89 -12.57 0.40
CA ALA A 137 -2.43 -13.92 0.38
C ALA A 137 -3.91 -13.89 0.76
N ILE A 138 -4.78 -14.47 -0.08
CA ILE A 138 -6.23 -14.47 0.13
C ILE A 138 -6.78 -15.88 0.19
N THR A 139 -7.78 -16.07 1.06
CA THR A 139 -8.60 -17.28 1.11
C THR A 139 -10.03 -16.92 0.73
N CYS A 140 -10.59 -17.65 -0.24
CA CYS A 140 -11.95 -17.46 -0.73
C CYS A 140 -12.88 -18.53 -0.19
N THR A 141 -14.07 -18.12 0.27
CA THR A 141 -15.15 -19.01 0.74
C THR A 141 -16.41 -18.76 -0.08
N GLY A 142 -17.14 -19.84 -0.41
CA GLY A 142 -18.28 -19.75 -1.34
C GLY A 142 -17.85 -20.16 -2.76
N GLY A 143 -18.75 -20.38 -3.64
CA GLY A 143 -18.47 -20.85 -5.01
C GLY A 143 -18.62 -22.36 -5.22
N ASN A 144 -19.04 -23.12 -4.22
CA ASN A 144 -19.54 -24.50 -4.43
C ASN A 144 -20.95 -24.44 -5.05
N GLY A 145 -20.99 -24.08 -6.34
CA GLY A 145 -22.18 -24.29 -7.15
C GLY A 145 -22.45 -25.79 -7.25
N THR A 146 -23.29 -26.31 -6.38
CA THR A 146 -23.96 -27.59 -6.61
C THR A 146 -24.74 -27.46 -7.90
N THR A 147 -24.28 -28.14 -8.94
CA THR A 147 -25.00 -28.32 -10.21
C THR A 147 -26.36 -28.97 -9.94
N ALA A 148 -27.39 -28.15 -9.88
CA ALA A 148 -28.75 -28.57 -10.08
C ALA A 148 -29.27 -27.83 -11.32
N ASN A 149 -29.36 -28.58 -12.43
CA ASN A 149 -30.11 -28.23 -13.63
C ASN A 149 -29.68 -26.99 -14.42
N ASN A 150 -28.71 -27.16 -15.33
CA ASN A 150 -28.52 -26.41 -16.55
C ASN A 150 -28.50 -24.84 -16.49
N ALA A 151 -28.18 -24.26 -15.37
CA ALA A 151 -27.83 -22.83 -15.29
C ALA A 151 -26.47 -22.73 -14.60
N THR A 152 -25.45 -22.33 -15.34
CA THR A 152 -24.12 -22.00 -14.81
C THR A 152 -24.20 -20.67 -14.04
N ALA A 153 -24.77 -20.72 -12.85
CA ALA A 153 -24.64 -19.63 -11.90
C ALA A 153 -23.29 -19.81 -11.22
N THR A 154 -22.28 -19.06 -11.67
CA THR A 154 -21.03 -18.89 -10.95
C THR A 154 -21.38 -18.19 -9.63
N ALA A 155 -21.40 -18.93 -8.54
CA ALA A 155 -21.62 -18.33 -7.23
C ALA A 155 -20.39 -17.46 -6.91
N ALA A 156 -20.63 -16.19 -6.65
CA ALA A 156 -19.58 -15.28 -6.22
C ALA A 156 -18.93 -15.81 -4.94
N SER A 157 -17.61 -15.80 -4.89
CA SER A 157 -16.82 -16.16 -3.71
C SER A 157 -16.44 -14.91 -2.96
N ASN A 158 -16.67 -14.90 -1.65
CA ASN A 158 -16.12 -13.87 -0.78
C ASN A 158 -14.69 -14.27 -0.41
N CYS A 159 -13.76 -13.39 -0.65
CA CYS A 159 -12.35 -13.57 -0.35
C CYS A 159 -11.90 -12.57 0.73
N LYS A 160 -10.97 -13.00 1.56
CA LYS A 160 -10.33 -12.11 2.54
C LYS A 160 -8.84 -12.41 2.62
N ALA A 161 -8.06 -11.44 3.01
CA ALA A 161 -6.67 -11.69 3.32
C ALA A 161 -6.53 -12.65 4.51
N ASP A 162 -5.50 -13.48 4.46
CA ASP A 162 -5.18 -14.44 5.52
C ASP A 162 -4.70 -13.73 6.80
N SER A 163 -4.16 -12.50 6.66
CA SER A 163 -3.84 -11.60 7.77
C SER A 163 -4.77 -10.38 7.74
N ALA A 164 -5.27 -9.97 8.91
CA ALA A 164 -6.06 -8.75 9.06
C ALA A 164 -5.22 -7.47 8.89
N ASP A 165 -3.91 -7.58 9.07
CA ASP A 165 -2.93 -6.50 8.95
C ASP A 165 -1.69 -7.02 8.22
N ILE A 166 -1.34 -6.36 7.11
CA ILE A 166 -0.21 -6.69 6.26
C ILE A 166 0.73 -5.49 6.25
N GLN A 167 1.88 -5.64 6.90
CA GLN A 167 2.91 -4.61 6.96
C GLN A 167 3.84 -4.68 5.75
N ALA A 168 4.16 -3.54 5.18
CA ALA A 168 5.14 -3.42 4.12
C ALA A 168 5.87 -2.08 4.18
N LYS A 169 6.91 -1.93 3.36
CA LYS A 169 7.74 -0.72 3.32
C LYS A 169 7.65 -0.02 1.99
N PHE A 170 7.76 1.29 2.04
CA PHE A 170 8.10 2.06 0.85
C PHE A 170 9.57 1.82 0.50
N PHE A 171 9.85 1.61 -0.76
CA PHE A 171 11.20 1.30 -1.25
C PHE A 171 11.60 2.12 -2.48
N SER A 172 10.70 2.93 -3.02
CA SER A 172 10.96 3.78 -4.17
C SER A 172 10.33 5.15 -3.96
N ILE A 173 11.04 6.18 -4.40
CA ILE A 173 10.53 7.55 -4.51
C ILE A 173 10.94 8.12 -5.86
N GLN A 174 10.02 8.82 -6.51
CA GLN A 174 10.22 9.42 -7.83
C GLN A 174 9.47 10.74 -7.93
N PRO A 175 9.85 11.65 -8.84
CA PRO A 175 9.04 12.83 -9.13
C PRO A 175 7.62 12.44 -9.52
N ALA A 176 6.63 13.17 -9.00
CA ALA A 176 5.25 12.95 -9.38
C ALA A 176 5.05 13.22 -10.88
N PRO A 177 4.21 12.44 -11.57
CA PRO A 177 3.94 12.69 -12.98
C PRO A 177 3.27 14.06 -13.16
N PRO A 178 3.56 14.76 -14.26
CA PRO A 178 2.91 16.04 -14.54
C PRO A 178 1.39 15.85 -14.62
N LYS A 179 0.66 16.80 -14.04
CA LYS A 179 -0.80 16.82 -14.18
C LYS A 179 -1.14 17.15 -15.64
N PHE A 180 -1.85 16.27 -16.30
CA PHE A 180 -2.45 16.58 -17.59
C PHE A 180 -3.75 17.35 -17.32
N GLU A 181 -3.78 18.64 -17.70
CA GLU A 181 -4.99 19.45 -17.73
C GLU A 181 -5.95 19.01 -18.85
#